data_2de8fe64c2e36c6df3eda3337151a0b9
#
_entry.id   2de8fe64c2e36c6df3eda3337151a0b9
#
_cell.length_a   1.000
_cell.length_b   1.000
_cell.length_c   1.000
_cell.angle_alpha   90.00
_cell.angle_beta   90.00
_cell.angle_gamma   90.00
#
_symmetry.space_group_name_H-M   'P 1'
#
loop_
_entity.id
_entity.type
_entity.pdbx_description
1 polymer ?
#
loop_
_entity_poly.entity_id
_entity_poly.type
_entity_poly.pdbx_seq_one_letter_code
_entity_poly.pdbx_strand_id
1 'polypeptide(L)'
;YDFFWTVTPKEFFEKFENDYKDFWTADRIEKEKQSGLTRDQIYALASIVYKESGGKPDEQRTIAGLYLNRYKKGMKLQSDPTVIYAVNKASNFTQQIKRVYYKHLKEQSPYNTYANKGIPPGPICIVDKNSIDAVLEAENNNYIFMCADPARFGYHKFTDNDAEHAKNAKAYQEWLNSRQIK
;
A
#
# COMPACT_ATOMS: atom_id res chain seq x y z
N TYR A 1 -2.67 -2.29 -21.87
CA TYR A 1 -2.09 -1.75 -23.11
C TYR A 1 -2.13 -2.78 -24.20
N ASP A 2 -2.70 -2.43 -25.35
CA ASP A 2 -2.69 -3.23 -26.56
C ASP A 2 -1.71 -2.62 -27.55
N PHE A 3 -0.79 -3.44 -28.06
CA PHE A 3 0.20 -3.02 -29.04
C PHE A 3 0.13 -3.94 -30.26
N PHE A 4 0.32 -3.37 -31.43
CA PHE A 4 0.54 -4.18 -32.61
C PHE A 4 1.88 -4.91 -32.51
N TRP A 5 1.95 -6.08 -33.12
CA TRP A 5 3.17 -6.89 -33.21
C TRP A 5 4.38 -6.09 -33.76
N THR A 6 4.13 -5.10 -34.60
CA THR A 6 5.13 -4.28 -35.29
C THR A 6 5.59 -3.07 -34.49
N VAL A 7 5.12 -2.90 -33.22
CA VAL A 7 5.52 -1.76 -32.39
C VAL A 7 7.04 -1.72 -32.20
N THR A 8 7.63 -0.57 -32.47
CA THR A 8 9.06 -0.31 -32.21
C THR A 8 9.29 0.00 -30.72
N PRO A 9 10.51 -0.22 -30.19
CA PRO A 9 10.85 0.21 -28.84
C PRO A 9 10.58 1.69 -28.56
N LYS A 10 10.80 2.55 -29.56
CA LYS A 10 10.51 3.98 -29.45
C LYS A 10 9.03 4.26 -29.25
N GLU A 11 8.17 3.72 -30.11
CA GLU A 11 6.70 3.89 -30.01
C GLU A 11 6.16 3.30 -28.70
N PHE A 12 6.74 2.18 -28.24
CA PHE A 12 6.40 1.59 -26.96
C PHE A 12 6.67 2.58 -25.80
N PHE A 13 7.86 3.14 -25.70
CA PHE A 13 8.20 4.10 -24.64
C PHE A 13 7.43 5.42 -24.78
N GLU A 14 7.26 5.94 -25.99
CA GLU A 14 6.48 7.17 -26.24
C GLU A 14 5.03 7.01 -25.76
N LYS A 15 4.42 5.83 -25.91
CA LYS A 15 3.07 5.56 -25.41
C LYS A 15 3.00 5.69 -23.88
N PHE A 16 3.95 5.11 -23.15
CA PHE A 16 3.98 5.23 -21.68
C PHE A 16 4.29 6.65 -21.21
N GLU A 17 5.17 7.35 -21.91
CA GLU A 17 5.50 8.74 -21.60
C GLU A 17 4.28 9.66 -21.80
N ASN A 18 3.53 9.47 -22.88
CA ASN A 18 2.31 10.23 -23.14
C ASN A 18 1.23 9.91 -22.09
N ASP A 19 1.00 8.63 -21.79
CA ASP A 19 0.03 8.22 -20.76
C ASP A 19 0.40 8.76 -19.37
N TYR A 20 1.70 8.83 -19.06
CA TYR A 20 2.18 9.46 -17.83
C TYR A 20 1.87 10.97 -17.82
N LYS A 21 2.15 11.69 -18.92
CA LYS A 21 1.86 13.13 -19.03
C LYS A 21 0.36 13.39 -18.94
N ASP A 22 -0.45 12.59 -19.64
CA ASP A 22 -1.92 12.72 -19.64
C ASP A 22 -2.52 12.40 -18.27
N PHE A 23 -1.93 11.46 -17.54
CA PHE A 23 -2.36 11.14 -16.18
C PHE A 23 -2.11 12.29 -15.22
N TRP A 24 -0.96 12.98 -15.29
CA TRP A 24 -0.60 14.08 -14.38
C TRP A 24 -1.20 15.40 -14.85
N THR A 25 -2.52 15.51 -14.75
CA THR A 25 -3.28 16.74 -15.00
C THR A 25 -2.92 17.85 -14.01
N ALA A 26 -3.30 19.09 -14.33
CA ALA A 26 -3.10 20.24 -13.45
C ALA A 26 -3.73 20.02 -12.06
N ASP A 27 -4.89 19.39 -11.98
CA ASP A 27 -5.57 19.03 -10.74
C ASP A 27 -4.74 18.05 -9.88
N ARG A 28 -4.22 16.97 -10.48
CA ARG A 28 -3.36 16.00 -9.78
C ARG A 28 -2.03 16.61 -9.32
N ILE A 29 -1.45 17.48 -10.11
CA ILE A 29 -0.22 18.22 -9.73
C ILE A 29 -0.51 19.15 -8.54
N GLU A 30 -1.66 19.77 -8.50
CA GLU A 30 -2.03 20.61 -7.34
C GLU A 30 -2.26 19.76 -6.09
N LYS A 31 -2.95 18.62 -6.20
CA LYS A 31 -3.10 17.65 -5.09
C LYS A 31 -1.76 17.08 -4.62
N GLU A 32 -0.84 16.79 -5.54
CA GLU A 32 0.54 16.39 -5.21
C GLU A 32 1.22 17.45 -4.32
N LYS A 33 1.16 18.73 -4.71
CA LYS A 33 1.74 19.84 -3.92
C LYS A 33 1.08 19.95 -2.54
N GLN A 34 -0.24 19.85 -2.47
CA GLN A 34 -1.00 19.92 -1.21
C GLN A 34 -0.70 18.77 -0.27
N SER A 35 -0.39 17.60 -0.83
CA SER A 35 -0.04 16.40 -0.02
C SER A 35 1.27 16.56 0.74
N GLY A 36 2.18 17.41 0.25
CA GLY A 36 3.55 17.56 0.76
C GLY A 36 4.45 16.35 0.49
N LEU A 37 3.99 15.41 -0.35
CA LEU A 37 4.76 14.24 -0.76
C LEU A 37 5.43 14.48 -2.12
N THR A 38 6.56 13.84 -2.34
CA THR A 38 7.14 13.74 -3.68
C THR A 38 6.34 12.72 -4.51
N ARG A 39 6.44 12.82 -5.82
CA ARG A 39 5.80 11.87 -6.74
C ARG A 39 6.20 10.43 -6.48
N ASP A 40 7.48 10.18 -6.22
CA ASP A 40 8.00 8.85 -5.87
C ASP A 40 7.38 8.33 -4.56
N GLN A 41 7.19 9.20 -3.57
CA GLN A 41 6.50 8.83 -2.33
C GLN A 41 5.03 8.51 -2.55
N ILE A 42 4.35 9.23 -3.44
CA ILE A 42 2.95 8.94 -3.81
C ILE A 42 2.86 7.56 -4.46
N TYR A 43 3.74 7.23 -5.42
CA TYR A 43 3.77 5.90 -6.05
C TYR A 43 4.11 4.80 -5.04
N ALA A 44 5.09 5.02 -4.17
CA ALA A 44 5.45 4.07 -3.12
C ALA A 44 4.26 3.79 -2.18
N LEU A 45 3.58 4.83 -1.71
CA LEU A 45 2.42 4.71 -0.84
C LEU A 45 1.23 4.07 -1.57
N ALA A 46 0.97 4.46 -2.82
CA ALA A 46 -0.08 3.85 -3.65
C ALA A 46 0.12 2.34 -3.82
N SER A 47 1.38 1.89 -3.95
CA SER A 47 1.68 0.46 -4.06
C SER A 47 1.38 -0.31 -2.76
N ILE A 48 1.55 0.32 -1.61
CA ILE A 48 1.16 -0.23 -0.31
C ILE A 48 -0.36 -0.31 -0.24
N VAL A 49 -1.06 0.79 -0.52
CA VAL A 49 -2.54 0.87 -0.51
C VAL A 49 -3.16 -0.17 -1.42
N TYR A 50 -2.64 -0.33 -2.64
CA TYR A 50 -3.08 -1.35 -3.59
C TYR A 50 -2.97 -2.77 -3.03
N LYS A 51 -1.84 -3.09 -2.41
CA LYS A 51 -1.60 -4.42 -1.83
C LYS A 51 -2.45 -4.69 -0.60
N GLU A 52 -2.66 -3.71 0.26
CA GLU A 52 -3.49 -3.84 1.46
C GLU A 52 -4.98 -3.99 1.10
N SER A 53 -5.46 -3.20 0.15
CA SER A 53 -6.87 -3.27 -0.28
C SER A 53 -7.19 -4.53 -1.09
N GLY A 54 -6.19 -5.32 -1.49
CA GLY A 54 -6.38 -6.41 -2.44
C GLY A 54 -6.97 -5.95 -3.78
N GLY A 55 -6.70 -4.69 -4.18
CA GLY A 55 -7.20 -4.05 -5.38
C GLY A 55 -8.65 -3.54 -5.28
N LYS A 56 -9.28 -3.52 -4.07
CA LYS A 56 -10.65 -3.01 -3.86
C LYS A 56 -10.64 -1.48 -3.78
N PRO A 57 -11.26 -0.76 -4.74
CA PRO A 57 -11.17 0.70 -4.79
C PRO A 57 -11.89 1.41 -3.64
N ASP A 58 -12.94 0.81 -3.09
CA ASP A 58 -13.81 1.41 -2.08
C ASP A 58 -13.14 1.60 -0.70
N GLU A 59 -12.06 0.87 -0.40
CA GLU A 59 -11.27 1.08 0.82
C GLU A 59 -9.97 1.86 0.60
N GLN A 60 -9.53 2.04 -0.61
CA GLN A 60 -8.19 2.59 -0.89
C GLN A 60 -7.98 3.98 -0.31
N ARG A 61 -8.99 4.86 -0.38
CA ARG A 61 -8.91 6.23 0.18
C ARG A 61 -8.82 6.23 1.70
N THR A 62 -9.53 5.34 2.36
CA THR A 62 -9.50 5.18 3.83
C THR A 62 -8.14 4.63 4.28
N ILE A 63 -7.62 3.60 3.59
CA ILE A 63 -6.29 3.03 3.85
C ILE A 63 -5.20 4.07 3.61
N ALA A 64 -5.30 4.87 2.54
CA ALA A 64 -4.36 5.94 2.25
C ALA A 64 -4.36 6.99 3.38
N GLY A 65 -5.54 7.40 3.86
CA GLY A 65 -5.70 8.32 4.99
C GLY A 65 -5.02 7.79 6.26
N LEU A 66 -5.23 6.52 6.58
CA LEU A 66 -4.58 5.86 7.71
C LEU A 66 -3.04 5.91 7.60
N TYR A 67 -2.47 5.55 6.46
CA TYR A 67 -1.01 5.57 6.29
C TYR A 67 -0.44 6.97 6.29
N LEU A 68 -1.14 7.96 5.73
CA LEU A 68 -0.75 9.36 5.82
C LEU A 68 -0.79 9.88 7.27
N ASN A 69 -1.78 9.46 8.07
CA ASN A 69 -1.84 9.79 9.49
C ASN A 69 -0.64 9.21 10.25
N ARG A 70 -0.30 7.94 10.01
CA ARG A 70 0.90 7.32 10.60
C ARG A 70 2.17 8.05 10.17
N TYR A 71 2.31 8.37 8.90
CA TYR A 71 3.47 9.11 8.37
C TYR A 71 3.62 10.48 9.03
N LYS A 72 2.55 11.29 9.08
CA LYS A 72 2.52 12.62 9.72
C LYS A 72 2.85 12.55 11.22
N LYS A 73 2.44 11.50 11.92
CA LYS A 73 2.75 11.26 13.34
C LYS A 73 4.15 10.66 13.58
N GLY A 74 4.96 10.44 12.54
CA GLY A 74 6.28 9.82 12.66
C GLY A 74 6.23 8.35 13.12
N MET A 75 5.09 7.69 12.93
CA MET A 75 4.91 6.27 13.21
C MET A 75 5.50 5.43 12.08
N LYS A 76 5.87 4.20 12.37
CA LYS A 76 6.20 3.20 11.34
C LYS A 76 4.92 2.80 10.61
N LEU A 77 4.96 2.60 9.29
CA LEU A 77 3.76 2.20 8.53
C LEU A 77 3.30 0.79 8.90
N GLN A 78 4.23 -0.14 9.16
CA GLN A 78 3.96 -1.52 9.59
C GLN A 78 3.02 -2.27 8.63
N SER A 79 3.32 -2.17 7.33
CA SER A 79 2.60 -2.86 6.27
C SER A 79 3.26 -4.20 5.95
N ASP A 80 2.53 -5.30 6.06
CA ASP A 80 3.00 -6.66 5.74
C ASP A 80 3.47 -6.79 4.28
N PRO A 81 2.78 -6.26 3.27
CA PRO A 81 3.25 -6.26 1.88
C PRO A 81 4.65 -5.71 1.69
N THR A 82 5.08 -4.74 2.48
CA THR A 82 6.44 -4.17 2.39
C THR A 82 7.50 -5.15 2.90
N VAL A 83 7.16 -5.95 3.91
CA VAL A 83 8.03 -7.03 4.42
C VAL A 83 8.13 -8.16 3.41
N ILE A 84 7.00 -8.56 2.82
CA ILE A 84 6.97 -9.58 1.75
C ILE A 84 7.89 -9.14 0.61
N TYR A 85 7.76 -7.89 0.15
CA TYR A 85 8.60 -7.34 -0.90
C TYR A 85 10.08 -7.33 -0.50
N ALA A 86 10.41 -6.89 0.72
CA ALA A 86 11.77 -6.81 1.22
C ALA A 86 12.46 -8.19 1.21
N VAL A 87 11.80 -9.21 1.76
CA VAL A 87 12.32 -10.59 1.80
C VAL A 87 12.45 -11.18 0.39
N ASN A 88 11.45 -11.01 -0.45
CA ASN A 88 11.51 -11.51 -1.84
C ASN A 88 12.61 -10.83 -2.64
N LYS A 89 12.81 -9.52 -2.45
CA LYS A 89 13.89 -8.76 -3.10
C LYS A 89 15.28 -9.23 -2.63
N ALA A 90 15.46 -9.54 -1.35
CA ALA A 90 16.72 -10.05 -0.81
C ALA A 90 17.14 -11.37 -1.46
N SER A 91 16.19 -12.17 -1.93
CA SER A 91 16.44 -13.40 -2.70
C SER A 91 16.43 -13.21 -4.22
N ASN A 92 16.47 -11.97 -4.73
CA ASN A 92 16.24 -11.66 -6.15
C ASN A 92 14.95 -12.31 -6.71
N PHE A 93 13.89 -12.35 -5.89
CA PHE A 93 12.59 -12.94 -6.20
C PHE A 93 12.62 -14.43 -6.56
N THR A 94 13.70 -15.14 -6.23
CA THR A 94 13.78 -16.60 -6.44
C THR A 94 12.98 -17.37 -5.38
N GLN A 95 12.82 -16.80 -4.18
CA GLN A 95 11.93 -17.30 -3.14
C GLN A 95 10.81 -16.29 -2.93
N GLN A 96 9.57 -16.78 -2.95
CA GLN A 96 8.40 -15.93 -2.74
C GLN A 96 7.67 -16.33 -1.47
N ILE A 97 7.77 -15.50 -0.44
CA ILE A 97 6.93 -15.65 0.74
C ILE A 97 5.55 -15.03 0.49
N LYS A 98 4.51 -15.70 0.98
CA LYS A 98 3.11 -15.21 0.90
C LYS A 98 2.55 -14.80 2.26
N ARG A 99 3.25 -15.13 3.34
CA ARG A 99 2.85 -14.84 4.72
C ARG A 99 4.03 -14.30 5.51
N VAL A 100 3.76 -13.26 6.30
CA VAL A 100 4.74 -12.66 7.20
C VAL A 100 4.77 -13.42 8.52
N TYR A 101 5.96 -13.75 9.01
CA TYR A 101 6.23 -14.32 10.33
C TYR A 101 7.19 -13.40 11.09
N TYR A 102 7.26 -13.50 12.39
CA TYR A 102 8.12 -12.67 13.25
C TYR A 102 9.58 -12.58 12.78
N LYS A 103 10.14 -13.67 12.24
CA LYS A 103 11.49 -13.67 11.67
C LYS A 103 11.65 -12.71 10.51
N HIS A 104 10.60 -12.51 9.69
CA HIS A 104 10.63 -11.65 8.52
C HIS A 104 10.57 -10.16 8.90
N LEU A 105 9.98 -9.81 10.06
CA LEU A 105 9.93 -8.43 10.54
C LEU A 105 11.31 -7.84 10.84
N LYS A 106 12.34 -8.70 10.97
CA LYS A 106 13.73 -8.32 11.24
C LYS A 106 14.56 -8.12 9.96
N GLU A 107 13.96 -8.31 8.78
CA GLU A 107 14.64 -8.15 7.50
C GLU A 107 15.25 -6.75 7.37
N GLN A 108 16.56 -6.71 7.12
CA GLN A 108 17.33 -5.45 6.97
C GLN A 108 17.18 -4.92 5.54
N SER A 109 16.10 -4.21 5.30
CA SER A 109 15.80 -3.61 4.01
C SER A 109 15.17 -2.24 4.20
N PRO A 110 15.50 -1.23 3.39
CA PRO A 110 14.84 0.08 3.45
C PRO A 110 13.34 0.01 3.10
N TYR A 111 12.89 -1.08 2.49
CA TYR A 111 11.47 -1.33 2.23
C TYR A 111 10.71 -1.86 3.44
N ASN A 112 11.39 -2.43 4.45
CA ASN A 112 10.71 -2.98 5.63
C ASN A 112 10.17 -1.87 6.53
N THR A 113 8.88 -1.60 6.46
CA THR A 113 8.19 -0.56 7.24
C THR A 113 7.92 -0.94 8.71
N TYR A 114 8.28 -2.16 9.14
CA TYR A 114 8.37 -2.51 10.56
C TYR A 114 9.72 -2.13 11.15
N ALA A 115 10.79 -2.17 10.36
CA ALA A 115 12.13 -1.76 10.80
C ALA A 115 12.31 -0.24 10.69
N ASN A 116 11.88 0.36 9.58
CA ASN A 116 12.12 1.75 9.25
C ASN A 116 10.86 2.61 9.36
N LYS A 117 11.05 3.89 9.75
CA LYS A 117 10.02 4.93 9.70
C LYS A 117 9.94 5.53 8.30
N GLY A 118 8.77 6.10 7.98
CA GLY A 118 8.56 6.80 6.72
C GLY A 118 8.07 5.91 5.59
N ILE A 119 7.95 6.51 4.42
CA ILE A 119 7.55 5.86 3.19
C ILE A 119 8.79 5.16 2.59
N PRO A 120 8.68 3.92 2.09
CA PRO A 120 9.82 3.23 1.50
C PRO A 120 10.36 3.94 0.26
N PRO A 121 11.62 3.64 -0.17
CA PRO A 121 12.31 4.39 -1.23
C PRO A 121 11.70 4.25 -2.62
N GLY A 122 10.70 3.42 -2.80
CA GLY A 122 9.99 3.24 -4.06
C GLY A 122 8.82 2.26 -3.94
N PRO A 123 8.08 2.04 -5.03
CA PRO A 123 6.93 1.15 -5.04
C PRO A 123 7.33 -0.32 -4.87
N ILE A 124 6.44 -1.10 -4.25
CA ILE A 124 6.58 -2.55 -4.04
C ILE A 124 5.86 -3.39 -5.10
N CYS A 125 5.10 -2.74 -5.98
CA CYS A 125 4.46 -3.34 -7.15
C CYS A 125 4.08 -2.25 -8.16
N ILE A 126 3.71 -2.66 -9.37
CA ILE A 126 3.02 -1.78 -10.32
C ILE A 126 1.62 -1.49 -9.78
N VAL A 127 1.20 -0.24 -9.87
CA VAL A 127 -0.09 0.24 -9.37
C VAL A 127 -1.01 0.67 -10.51
N ASP A 128 -2.31 0.59 -10.28
CA ASP A 128 -3.30 1.21 -11.14
C ASP A 128 -3.47 2.72 -10.85
N LYS A 129 -4.13 3.41 -11.76
CA LYS A 129 -4.40 4.85 -11.63
C LYS A 129 -5.25 5.17 -10.39
N ASN A 130 -6.20 4.28 -10.05
CA ASN A 130 -7.10 4.47 -8.91
C ASN A 130 -6.34 4.49 -7.58
N SER A 131 -5.31 3.65 -7.44
CA SER A 131 -4.51 3.62 -6.21
C SER A 131 -3.66 4.89 -6.04
N ILE A 132 -3.20 5.50 -7.14
CA ILE A 132 -2.52 6.80 -7.09
C ILE A 132 -3.51 7.90 -6.71
N ASP A 133 -4.68 7.92 -7.34
CA ASP A 133 -5.76 8.86 -7.00
C ASP A 133 -6.23 8.71 -5.56
N ALA A 134 -6.27 7.47 -5.04
CA ALA A 134 -6.61 7.23 -3.64
C ALA A 134 -5.62 7.86 -2.65
N VAL A 135 -4.34 7.97 -2.99
CA VAL A 135 -3.36 8.69 -2.16
C VAL A 135 -3.52 10.20 -2.30
N LEU A 136 -3.74 10.70 -3.53
CA LEU A 136 -3.94 12.13 -3.79
C LEU A 136 -5.25 12.66 -3.18
N GLU A 137 -6.25 11.79 -3.04
CA GLU A 137 -7.59 12.09 -2.54
C GLU A 137 -7.90 11.28 -1.27
N ALA A 138 -6.88 11.07 -0.44
CA ALA A 138 -7.02 10.28 0.77
C ALA A 138 -8.12 10.85 1.66
N GLU A 139 -8.90 9.94 2.25
CA GLU A 139 -9.97 10.31 3.15
C GLU A 139 -9.42 11.04 4.39
N ASN A 140 -10.03 12.16 4.72
CA ASN A 140 -9.70 12.90 5.92
C ASN A 140 -10.32 12.20 7.15
N ASN A 141 -9.58 11.29 7.75
CA ASN A 141 -9.94 10.54 8.94
C ASN A 141 -8.82 10.62 9.99
N ASN A 142 -9.05 10.07 11.19
CA ASN A 142 -8.05 10.02 12.25
C ASN A 142 -7.46 8.62 12.45
N TYR A 143 -7.82 7.65 11.63
CA TYR A 143 -7.42 6.26 11.79
C TYR A 143 -5.90 6.09 11.74
N ILE A 144 -5.40 5.23 12.61
CA ILE A 144 -3.98 4.81 12.66
C ILE A 144 -3.84 3.29 12.79
N PHE A 145 -4.94 2.59 12.99
CA PHE A 145 -4.98 1.12 13.07
C PHE A 145 -6.03 0.57 12.11
N MET A 146 -5.72 -0.57 11.53
CA MET A 146 -6.68 -1.40 10.80
C MET A 146 -6.42 -2.88 11.09
N CYS A 147 -7.46 -3.68 11.01
CA CYS A 147 -7.36 -5.13 10.99
C CYS A 147 -8.47 -5.72 10.12
N ALA A 148 -8.27 -6.93 9.62
CA ALA A 148 -9.27 -7.59 8.80
C ALA A 148 -10.61 -7.71 9.53
N ASP A 149 -11.72 -7.46 8.82
CA ASP A 149 -13.08 -7.56 9.35
C ASP A 149 -13.63 -8.99 9.16
N PRO A 150 -13.84 -9.76 10.24
CA PRO A 150 -14.39 -11.10 10.12
C PRO A 150 -15.83 -11.15 9.58
N ALA A 151 -16.58 -10.04 9.69
CA ALA A 151 -17.95 -9.94 9.17
C ALA A 151 -17.99 -9.58 7.68
N ARG A 152 -16.92 -8.95 7.15
CA ARG A 152 -16.85 -8.51 5.75
C ARG A 152 -15.54 -9.00 5.13
N PHE A 153 -15.53 -10.22 4.62
CA PHE A 153 -14.31 -10.86 4.11
C PHE A 153 -13.56 -10.01 3.08
N GLY A 154 -12.27 -9.80 3.35
CA GLY A 154 -11.35 -9.02 2.52
C GLY A 154 -11.46 -7.51 2.72
N TYR A 155 -12.18 -7.05 3.74
CA TYR A 155 -12.26 -5.65 4.18
C TYR A 155 -11.65 -5.48 5.57
N HIS A 156 -11.55 -4.23 6.01
CA HIS A 156 -10.91 -3.88 7.27
C HIS A 156 -11.84 -3.10 8.19
N LYS A 157 -11.59 -3.25 9.48
CA LYS A 157 -12.05 -2.33 10.52
C LYS A 157 -10.95 -1.33 10.81
N PHE A 158 -11.32 -0.06 10.86
CA PHE A 158 -10.42 1.05 11.10
C PHE A 158 -10.72 1.69 12.44
N THR A 159 -9.67 2.15 13.15
CA THR A 159 -9.81 2.88 14.40
C THR A 159 -8.58 3.76 14.67
N ASP A 160 -8.74 4.77 15.52
CA ASP A 160 -7.65 5.57 16.08
C ASP A 160 -7.32 5.17 17.52
N ASN A 161 -8.06 4.19 18.07
CA ASN A 161 -7.98 3.76 19.46
C ASN A 161 -7.30 2.38 19.59
N ASP A 162 -6.24 2.33 20.40
CA ASP A 162 -5.45 1.10 20.61
C ASP A 162 -6.26 -0.03 21.30
N ALA A 163 -7.09 0.31 22.27
CA ALA A 163 -7.92 -0.69 22.95
C ALA A 163 -8.98 -1.28 22.01
N GLU A 164 -9.56 -0.47 21.16
CA GLU A 164 -10.49 -0.94 20.14
C GLU A 164 -9.77 -1.79 19.09
N HIS A 165 -8.58 -1.39 18.66
CA HIS A 165 -7.76 -2.20 17.77
C HIS A 165 -7.46 -3.58 18.36
N ALA A 166 -7.04 -3.63 19.63
CA ALA A 166 -6.79 -4.90 20.33
C ALA A 166 -8.05 -5.79 20.38
N LYS A 167 -9.23 -5.21 20.64
CA LYS A 167 -10.51 -5.92 20.59
C LYS A 167 -10.82 -6.48 19.19
N ASN A 168 -10.62 -5.67 18.15
CA ASN A 168 -10.85 -6.07 16.78
C ASN A 168 -9.88 -7.19 16.34
N ALA A 169 -8.60 -7.07 16.69
CA ALA A 169 -7.59 -8.07 16.41
C ALA A 169 -7.91 -9.42 17.10
N LYS A 170 -8.37 -9.37 18.36
CA LYS A 170 -8.82 -10.56 19.10
C LYS A 170 -10.02 -11.22 18.41
N ALA A 171 -11.02 -10.46 18.03
CA ALA A 171 -12.20 -10.98 17.33
C ALA A 171 -11.83 -11.64 15.99
N TYR A 172 -10.88 -11.06 15.25
CA TYR A 172 -10.38 -11.66 14.01
C TYR A 172 -9.61 -12.97 14.28
N GLN A 173 -8.80 -13.02 15.33
CA GLN A 173 -8.08 -14.25 15.70
C GLN A 173 -9.04 -15.38 16.13
N GLU A 174 -10.08 -15.05 16.90
CA GLU A 174 -11.13 -16.01 17.29
C GLU A 174 -11.88 -16.54 16.05
N TRP A 175 -12.17 -15.68 15.08
CA TRP A 175 -12.79 -16.07 13.83
C TRP A 175 -11.88 -17.01 13.01
N LEU A 176 -10.56 -16.74 12.89
CA LEU A 176 -9.61 -17.63 12.24
C LEU A 176 -9.57 -19.01 12.90
N ASN A 177 -9.52 -19.03 14.24
CA ASN A 177 -9.48 -20.27 15.04
C ASN A 177 -10.76 -21.11 14.82
N SER A 178 -11.93 -20.47 14.77
CA SER A 178 -13.22 -21.15 14.53
C SER A 178 -13.31 -21.82 13.15
N ARG A 179 -12.54 -21.31 12.18
CA ARG A 179 -12.48 -21.84 10.81
C ARG A 179 -11.28 -22.73 10.54
N GLN A 180 -10.49 -23.04 11.56
CA GLN A 180 -9.25 -23.85 11.47
C GLN A 180 -8.25 -23.30 10.43
N ILE A 181 -8.28 -22.00 10.16
CA ILE A 181 -7.31 -21.32 9.29
C ILE A 181 -6.03 -21.07 10.08
N LYS A 182 -4.96 -21.79 9.74
CA LYS A 182 -3.64 -21.67 10.39
C LYS A 182 -2.72 -20.70 9.67
#